data_6e4f7f8f77fdfc79808d7c4324632de9
#
_entry.id   6e4f7f8f77fdfc79808d7c4324632de9
#
_cell.length_a   1.000
_cell.length_b   1.000
_cell.length_c   1.000
_cell.angle_alpha   90.00
_cell.angle_beta   90.00
_cell.angle_gamma   90.00
#
_symmetry.space_group_name_H-M   'P 1'
#
loop_
_entity.id
_entity.type
_entity.pdbx_description
1 polymer ?
#
loop_
_entity_poly.entity_id
_entity_poly.type
_entity_poly.pdbx_seq_one_letter_code
_entity_poly.pdbx_strand_id
1 'polypeptide(L)'
;MLPSVVSRQVADSVAEFLRAAFPMNSPLFNQTAGDPEQPEHHTLEAFLQDPDTLLKGPYFSAQLPFRQSSLPLDFFSQLRLPFPPHSHQARAFERLGGANPQPTLVATGTGSGKTECFMYPLLNHCAATAGAGVKAIIIYPMNALATDQASRFASAIASDPKLHGRVTVGLFVGDSDEFPSKVMGPKQVITDKPTLRQNPPDILLTNYKMLDYLLMRPVDQPLWRYNTPGCLRFLVVDELHTFDGAQGSDLACLVRRLKHHVAVDNGQFACVGTSATVGDELGQLLDYASQIFEQPFDDNAVIREDRLSAVEFLQDSPVRFSYFPEPDSRLER
;
A
#
# COMPACT_ATOMS: atom_id res chain seq x y z
N MET A 1 2.63 17.43 21.00
CA MET A 1 3.90 16.82 21.45
C MET A 1 5.02 17.65 20.84
N LEU A 2 5.99 18.10 21.61
CA LEU A 2 7.10 18.92 21.08
C LEU A 2 8.15 17.98 20.45
N PRO A 3 8.46 18.12 19.15
CA PRO A 3 9.40 17.21 18.44
C PRO A 3 10.77 17.13 19.11
N SER A 4 11.27 18.23 19.64
CA SER A 4 12.57 18.29 20.35
C SER A 4 12.60 17.49 21.66
N VAL A 5 11.46 17.37 22.35
CA VAL A 5 11.36 16.56 23.59
C VAL A 5 11.35 15.08 23.23
N VAL A 6 10.61 14.69 22.19
CA VAL A 6 10.54 13.30 21.72
C VAL A 6 11.91 12.86 21.18
N SER A 7 12.57 13.69 20.40
CA SER A 7 13.92 13.42 19.87
C SER A 7 14.92 13.12 21.00
N ARG A 8 14.90 13.93 22.08
CA ARG A 8 15.78 13.71 23.24
C ARG A 8 15.43 12.40 23.96
N GLN A 9 14.14 12.12 24.19
CA GLN A 9 13.72 10.87 24.83
C GLN A 9 14.13 9.63 24.02
N VAL A 10 14.05 9.70 22.69
CA VAL A 10 14.50 8.62 21.81
C VAL A 10 16.03 8.46 21.90
N ALA A 11 16.79 9.56 21.90
CA ALA A 11 18.25 9.51 22.04
C ALA A 11 18.66 8.87 23.35
N ASP A 12 18.04 9.28 24.47
CA ASP A 12 18.30 8.73 25.81
C ASP A 12 17.99 7.22 25.85
N SER A 13 16.83 6.80 25.29
CA SER A 13 16.45 5.38 25.23
C SER A 13 17.40 4.54 24.37
N VAL A 14 17.88 5.07 23.24
CA VAL A 14 18.88 4.40 22.40
C VAL A 14 20.21 4.28 23.13
N ALA A 15 20.65 5.33 23.83
CA ALA A 15 21.88 5.31 24.61
C ALA A 15 21.82 4.27 25.75
N GLU A 16 20.70 4.20 26.48
CA GLU A 16 20.45 3.18 27.50
C GLU A 16 20.48 1.76 26.92
N PHE A 17 19.82 1.56 25.79
CA PHE A 17 19.83 0.28 25.10
C PHE A 17 21.23 -0.15 24.69
N LEU A 18 22.03 0.76 24.10
CA LEU A 18 23.38 0.45 23.67
C LEU A 18 24.30 0.11 24.88
N ARG A 19 24.17 0.82 26.01
CA ARG A 19 24.90 0.49 27.26
C ARG A 19 24.53 -0.89 27.78
N ALA A 20 23.24 -1.24 27.71
CA ALA A 20 22.74 -2.54 28.19
C ALA A 20 23.11 -3.70 27.26
N ALA A 21 22.98 -3.50 25.96
CA ALA A 21 23.21 -4.53 24.96
C ALA A 21 24.68 -4.80 24.67
N PHE A 22 25.53 -3.77 24.85
CA PHE A 22 26.97 -3.85 24.57
C PHE A 22 27.78 -3.37 25.79
N PRO A 23 27.73 -4.08 26.92
CA PRO A 23 28.51 -3.70 28.10
C PRO A 23 30.01 -3.81 27.81
N MET A 24 30.67 -2.68 27.67
CA MET A 24 32.12 -2.62 27.46
C MET A 24 32.85 -2.75 28.78
N ASN A 25 33.28 -3.95 29.11
CA ASN A 25 34.00 -4.23 30.35
C ASN A 25 35.54 -4.04 30.25
N SER A 26 36.03 -3.58 29.10
CA SER A 26 37.46 -3.34 28.90
C SER A 26 37.88 -1.97 29.47
N PRO A 27 38.94 -1.90 30.30
CA PRO A 27 39.45 -0.62 30.80
C PRO A 27 39.87 0.36 29.69
N LEU A 28 40.24 -0.13 28.52
CA LEU A 28 40.60 0.67 27.36
C LEU A 28 39.43 1.51 26.82
N PHE A 29 38.20 1.06 26.99
CA PHE A 29 37.00 1.78 26.53
C PHE A 29 36.35 2.61 27.64
N ASN A 30 36.76 2.43 28.90
CA ASN A 30 36.22 3.14 30.05
C ASN A 30 37.16 4.27 30.56
N GLN A 31 38.28 4.51 29.90
CA GLN A 31 39.13 5.65 30.24
C GLN A 31 38.44 6.95 29.82
N THR A 32 37.91 7.65 30.79
CA THR A 32 37.48 9.05 30.67
C THR A 32 38.65 9.88 30.14
N ALA A 33 38.38 10.70 29.15
CA ALA A 33 39.29 11.63 28.53
C ALA A 33 40.02 12.47 29.60
N GLY A 34 41.29 12.24 29.77
CA GLY A 34 42.12 12.92 30.78
C GLY A 34 43.53 13.19 30.32
N ASP A 35 43.92 12.83 29.11
CA ASP A 35 45.26 13.11 28.60
C ASP A 35 45.19 14.09 27.40
N PRO A 36 45.62 15.36 27.58
CA PRO A 36 45.62 16.37 26.54
C PRO A 36 46.56 16.08 25.34
N GLU A 37 47.47 15.11 25.46
CA GLU A 37 48.45 14.77 24.43
C GLU A 37 48.04 13.61 23.51
N GLN A 38 46.91 12.96 23.78
CA GLN A 38 46.35 11.93 22.86
C GLN A 38 44.98 12.32 22.38
N PRO A 39 44.89 12.94 21.18
CA PRO A 39 43.61 13.22 20.57
C PRO A 39 42.90 11.91 20.18
N GLU A 40 41.65 11.81 20.58
CA GLU A 40 40.65 10.94 19.96
C GLU A 40 40.70 9.44 20.37
N HIS A 41 40.57 9.15 21.66
CA HIS A 41 39.93 7.88 22.01
C HIS A 41 38.42 8.06 21.96
N HIS A 42 37.82 7.57 20.92
CA HIS A 42 36.35 7.49 20.77
C HIS A 42 35.85 6.41 21.75
N THR A 43 35.64 6.78 23.01
CA THR A 43 34.96 5.90 23.94
C THR A 43 33.49 5.79 23.61
N LEU A 44 32.83 4.66 23.96
CA LEU A 44 31.38 4.52 23.77
C LEU A 44 30.64 5.69 24.42
N GLU A 45 31.05 6.15 25.60
CA GLU A 45 30.43 7.28 26.29
C GLU A 45 30.62 8.61 25.55
N ALA A 46 31.77 8.86 24.95
CA ALA A 46 31.97 10.04 24.09
C ALA A 46 31.08 9.97 22.85
N PHE A 47 30.95 8.79 22.25
CA PHE A 47 30.03 8.54 21.13
C PHE A 47 28.56 8.75 21.52
N LEU A 48 28.17 8.29 22.72
CA LEU A 48 26.79 8.41 23.21
C LEU A 48 26.45 9.83 23.69
N GLN A 49 27.45 10.65 24.03
CA GLN A 49 27.27 12.05 24.48
C GLN A 49 27.20 13.02 23.30
N ASP A 50 27.66 12.63 22.12
CA ASP A 50 27.57 13.46 20.93
C ASP A 50 26.21 13.24 20.24
N PRO A 51 25.26 14.19 20.37
CA PRO A 51 23.94 14.04 19.79
C PRO A 51 23.97 13.93 18.25
N ASP A 52 24.99 14.46 17.59
CA ASP A 52 25.10 14.42 16.12
C ASP A 52 25.59 13.05 15.61
N THR A 53 26.13 12.21 16.51
CA THR A 53 26.60 10.86 16.16
C THR A 53 25.52 9.81 16.27
N LEU A 54 24.64 9.91 17.29
CA LEU A 54 23.58 8.94 17.54
C LEU A 54 22.34 9.16 16.65
N LEU A 55 21.99 10.42 16.43
CA LEU A 55 20.80 10.80 15.68
C LEU A 55 21.11 12.00 14.79
N LYS A 56 20.84 11.85 13.51
CA LYS A 56 20.84 13.00 12.58
C LYS A 56 19.48 13.69 12.60
N GLY A 57 19.44 14.95 13.01
CA GLY A 57 18.21 15.74 13.05
C GLY A 57 17.84 16.20 14.48
N PRO A 58 16.60 16.56 14.78
CA PRO A 58 15.38 16.18 14.08
C PRO A 58 15.19 16.92 12.74
N TYR A 59 14.94 16.16 11.67
CA TYR A 59 14.48 16.76 10.41
C TYR A 59 12.98 16.94 10.47
N PHE A 60 12.51 18.14 10.20
CA PHE A 60 11.10 18.43 10.11
C PHE A 60 10.68 18.45 8.63
N SER A 61 9.83 17.51 8.24
CA SER A 61 9.21 17.50 6.92
C SER A 61 7.72 17.78 7.07
N ALA A 62 7.26 18.92 6.59
CA ALA A 62 5.85 19.26 6.53
C ALA A 62 5.32 19.00 5.11
N GLN A 63 4.33 18.15 5.01
CA GLN A 63 3.63 17.92 3.75
C GLN A 63 2.29 18.64 3.77
N LEU A 64 1.99 19.37 2.68
CA LEU A 64 0.70 20.03 2.52
C LEU A 64 -0.42 19.00 2.32
N PRO A 65 -1.66 19.33 2.70
CA PRO A 65 -2.81 18.45 2.55
C PRO A 65 -3.04 18.02 1.11
N PHE A 66 -3.60 16.82 0.93
CA PHE A 66 -4.07 16.38 -0.39
C PHE A 66 -5.21 17.25 -0.87
N ARG A 67 -5.20 17.55 -2.17
CA ARG A 67 -6.27 18.30 -2.83
C ARG A 67 -7.55 17.48 -2.80
N GLN A 68 -8.64 18.08 -2.32
CA GLN A 68 -9.96 17.49 -2.36
C GLN A 68 -10.52 17.52 -3.79
N SER A 69 -11.28 16.50 -4.15
CA SER A 69 -12.02 16.44 -5.41
C SER A 69 -13.44 16.97 -5.22
N SER A 70 -14.04 17.43 -6.31
CA SER A 70 -15.46 17.74 -6.38
C SER A 70 -16.33 16.52 -6.71
N LEU A 71 -15.77 15.31 -6.79
CA LEU A 71 -16.49 14.09 -7.10
C LEU A 71 -17.56 13.82 -6.02
N PRO A 72 -18.83 13.57 -6.41
CA PRO A 72 -19.90 13.37 -5.44
C PRO A 72 -19.75 12.03 -4.70
N LEU A 73 -20.28 11.95 -3.46
CA LEU A 73 -20.22 10.73 -2.66
C LEU A 73 -21.02 9.54 -3.24
N ASP A 74 -21.96 9.81 -4.09
CA ASP A 74 -22.79 8.84 -4.82
C ASP A 74 -22.31 8.56 -6.26
N PHE A 75 -21.03 8.83 -6.53
CA PHE A 75 -20.39 8.56 -7.83
C PHE A 75 -20.59 7.10 -8.28
N PHE A 76 -20.47 6.17 -7.39
CA PHE A 76 -20.68 4.75 -7.65
C PHE A 76 -22.16 4.36 -7.51
N SER A 77 -22.69 3.57 -8.43
CA SER A 77 -24.10 3.16 -8.42
C SER A 77 -24.45 2.18 -7.30
N GLN A 78 -23.51 1.34 -6.91
CA GLN A 78 -23.73 0.23 -5.96
C GLN A 78 -23.23 0.52 -4.55
N LEU A 79 -22.57 1.63 -4.31
CA LEU A 79 -22.10 2.04 -2.98
C LEU A 79 -22.08 3.56 -2.86
N ARG A 80 -21.98 4.05 -1.61
CA ARG A 80 -21.74 5.45 -1.33
C ARG A 80 -20.37 5.61 -0.69
N LEU A 81 -19.57 6.56 -1.19
CA LEU A 81 -18.27 6.87 -0.57
C LEU A 81 -18.47 7.42 0.85
N PRO A 82 -17.71 6.94 1.84
CA PRO A 82 -17.85 7.38 3.23
C PRO A 82 -17.22 8.77 3.49
N PHE A 83 -16.42 9.27 2.56
CA PHE A 83 -15.73 10.56 2.63
C PHE A 83 -15.57 11.19 1.25
N PRO A 84 -15.39 12.52 1.16
CA PRO A 84 -15.02 13.17 -0.09
C PRO A 84 -13.64 12.66 -0.55
N PRO A 85 -13.54 12.16 -1.79
CA PRO A 85 -12.27 11.62 -2.28
C PRO A 85 -11.26 12.75 -2.56
N HIS A 86 -9.98 12.42 -2.44
CA HIS A 86 -8.92 13.28 -2.93
C HIS A 86 -8.86 13.26 -4.47
N SER A 87 -8.28 14.29 -5.09
CA SER A 87 -8.18 14.41 -6.55
C SER A 87 -7.56 13.19 -7.21
N HIS A 88 -6.51 12.60 -6.62
CA HIS A 88 -5.89 11.39 -7.14
C HIS A 88 -6.80 10.16 -7.02
N GLN A 89 -7.57 10.04 -5.93
CA GLN A 89 -8.56 8.96 -5.78
C GLN A 89 -9.68 9.11 -6.81
N ALA A 90 -10.20 10.32 -7.02
CA ALA A 90 -11.23 10.60 -8.02
C ALA A 90 -10.79 10.18 -9.43
N ARG A 91 -9.55 10.54 -9.83
CA ARG A 91 -8.97 10.10 -11.11
C ARG A 91 -8.87 8.57 -11.21
N ALA A 92 -8.50 7.89 -10.14
CA ALA A 92 -8.50 6.43 -10.12
C ALA A 92 -9.91 5.85 -10.24
N PHE A 93 -10.91 6.44 -9.57
CA PHE A 93 -12.31 6.02 -9.65
C PHE A 93 -12.89 6.16 -11.06
N GLU A 94 -12.58 7.26 -11.74
CA GLU A 94 -12.99 7.49 -13.13
C GLU A 94 -12.39 6.45 -14.09
N ARG A 95 -11.11 6.10 -13.91
CA ARG A 95 -10.42 5.11 -14.74
C ARG A 95 -10.89 3.68 -14.50
N LEU A 96 -11.18 3.32 -13.24
CA LEU A 96 -11.49 1.94 -12.85
C LEU A 96 -12.99 1.68 -12.70
N GLY A 97 -13.80 2.71 -12.44
CA GLY A 97 -15.23 2.57 -12.13
C GLY A 97 -16.16 2.45 -13.34
N GLY A 98 -15.66 2.65 -14.54
CA GLY A 98 -16.46 2.62 -15.78
C GLY A 98 -16.74 1.21 -16.30
N ALA A 99 -17.53 1.15 -17.37
CA ALA A 99 -17.84 -0.10 -18.06
C ALA A 99 -16.60 -0.77 -18.66
N ASN A 100 -15.61 0.02 -19.06
CA ASN A 100 -14.31 -0.45 -19.57
C ASN A 100 -13.19 0.10 -18.69
N PRO A 101 -12.86 -0.57 -17.57
CA PRO A 101 -11.79 -0.14 -16.69
C PRO A 101 -10.45 -0.15 -17.42
N GLN A 102 -9.62 0.85 -17.13
CA GLN A 102 -8.34 1.05 -17.81
C GLN A 102 -7.18 0.59 -16.91
N PRO A 103 -6.09 0.04 -17.49
CA PRO A 103 -4.87 -0.23 -16.75
C PRO A 103 -4.42 1.02 -15.99
N THR A 104 -4.10 0.87 -14.71
CA THR A 104 -3.85 2.03 -13.83
C THR A 104 -2.69 1.77 -12.89
N LEU A 105 -1.81 2.74 -12.74
CA LEU A 105 -0.70 2.76 -11.82
C LEU A 105 -0.92 3.83 -10.76
N VAL A 106 -1.10 3.43 -9.50
CA VAL A 106 -1.28 4.36 -8.38
C VAL A 106 0.08 4.59 -7.71
N ALA A 107 0.70 5.70 -8.04
CA ALA A 107 2.04 6.08 -7.60
C ALA A 107 1.96 7.25 -6.60
N THR A 108 1.65 6.93 -5.36
CA THR A 108 1.43 7.92 -4.29
C THR A 108 2.12 7.50 -3.00
N GLY A 109 2.47 8.46 -2.15
CA GLY A 109 3.13 8.21 -0.87
C GLY A 109 2.29 7.40 0.12
N THR A 110 2.93 6.97 1.20
CA THR A 110 2.25 6.27 2.30
C THR A 110 1.22 7.18 2.96
N GLY A 111 0.05 6.63 3.29
CA GLY A 111 -1.03 7.39 3.92
C GLY A 111 -1.87 8.24 2.96
N SER A 112 -1.64 8.17 1.65
CA SER A 112 -2.43 8.88 0.63
C SER A 112 -3.78 8.24 0.32
N GLY A 113 -4.05 7.04 0.83
CA GLY A 113 -5.24 6.27 0.46
C GLY A 113 -5.10 5.52 -0.86
N LYS A 114 -3.92 4.95 -1.13
CA LYS A 114 -3.68 4.08 -2.32
C LYS A 114 -4.69 2.96 -2.44
N THR A 115 -4.97 2.27 -1.33
CA THR A 115 -5.91 1.14 -1.32
C THR A 115 -7.30 1.56 -1.74
N GLU A 116 -7.77 2.71 -1.29
CA GLU A 116 -9.08 3.25 -1.65
C GLU A 116 -9.20 3.48 -3.16
N CYS A 117 -8.12 3.85 -3.85
CA CYS A 117 -8.12 4.09 -5.29
C CYS A 117 -8.64 2.89 -6.11
N PHE A 118 -8.36 1.66 -5.67
CA PHE A 118 -8.86 0.46 -6.33
C PHE A 118 -9.98 -0.24 -5.55
N MET A 119 -10.00 -0.17 -4.23
CA MET A 119 -10.98 -0.88 -3.39
C MET A 119 -12.43 -0.53 -3.76
N TYR A 120 -12.77 0.77 -3.82
CA TYR A 120 -14.16 1.18 -4.12
C TYR A 120 -14.62 0.84 -5.55
N PRO A 121 -13.81 1.03 -6.61
CA PRO A 121 -14.14 0.53 -7.94
C PRO A 121 -14.39 -0.98 -7.97
N LEU A 122 -13.54 -1.77 -7.30
CA LEU A 122 -13.72 -3.23 -7.22
C LEU A 122 -15.02 -3.61 -6.49
N LEU A 123 -15.29 -3.00 -5.34
CA LEU A 123 -16.52 -3.24 -4.57
C LEU A 123 -17.77 -2.87 -5.39
N ASN A 124 -17.76 -1.73 -6.08
CA ASN A 124 -18.85 -1.32 -6.96
C ASN A 124 -19.08 -2.33 -8.08
N HIS A 125 -18.02 -2.78 -8.74
CA HIS A 125 -18.10 -3.77 -9.82
C HIS A 125 -18.65 -5.11 -9.29
N CYS A 126 -18.12 -5.62 -8.19
CA CYS A 126 -18.57 -6.89 -7.61
C CYS A 126 -20.04 -6.83 -7.18
N ALA A 127 -20.49 -5.71 -6.64
CA ALA A 127 -21.89 -5.53 -6.27
C ALA A 127 -22.84 -5.35 -7.49
N ALA A 128 -22.34 -4.80 -8.59
CA ALA A 128 -23.10 -4.64 -9.85
C ALA A 128 -23.21 -5.95 -10.65
N THR A 129 -22.23 -6.85 -10.48
CA THR A 129 -22.11 -8.04 -11.33
C THR A 129 -22.70 -9.26 -10.60
N ALA A 130 -23.77 -9.80 -11.16
CA ALA A 130 -24.36 -11.05 -10.65
C ALA A 130 -23.51 -12.28 -11.05
N GLY A 131 -23.68 -13.38 -10.33
CA GLY A 131 -23.02 -14.65 -10.61
C GLY A 131 -21.84 -14.94 -9.68
N ALA A 132 -21.53 -16.23 -9.58
CA ALA A 132 -20.41 -16.74 -8.80
C ALA A 132 -19.11 -16.64 -9.62
N GLY A 133 -17.97 -16.71 -8.93
CA GLY A 133 -16.64 -16.68 -9.51
C GLY A 133 -15.83 -15.49 -9.00
N VAL A 134 -14.51 -15.60 -9.11
CA VAL A 134 -13.55 -14.57 -8.69
C VAL A 134 -13.55 -13.42 -9.72
N LYS A 135 -14.02 -12.26 -9.33
CA LYS A 135 -14.13 -11.06 -10.18
C LYS A 135 -12.91 -10.15 -10.06
N ALA A 136 -12.23 -10.21 -8.92
CA ALA A 136 -11.00 -9.45 -8.69
C ALA A 136 -9.99 -10.26 -7.87
N ILE A 137 -8.71 -10.14 -8.21
CA ILE A 137 -7.60 -10.71 -7.46
C ILE A 137 -6.67 -9.58 -7.02
N ILE A 138 -6.25 -9.61 -5.76
CA ILE A 138 -5.28 -8.67 -5.23
C ILE A 138 -4.08 -9.44 -4.70
N ILE A 139 -2.92 -9.16 -5.26
CA ILE A 139 -1.65 -9.76 -4.88
C ILE A 139 -0.91 -8.80 -3.95
N TYR A 140 -0.61 -9.26 -2.76
CA TYR A 140 0.21 -8.55 -1.78
C TYR A 140 1.60 -9.17 -1.68
N PRO A 141 2.65 -8.38 -1.45
CA PRO A 141 4.01 -8.91 -1.30
C PRO A 141 4.19 -9.75 -0.04
N MET A 142 3.41 -9.48 1.02
CA MET A 142 3.53 -10.10 2.33
C MET A 142 2.18 -10.51 2.89
N ASN A 143 2.12 -11.65 3.61
CA ASN A 143 0.89 -12.15 4.24
C ASN A 143 0.32 -11.18 5.28
N ALA A 144 1.17 -10.54 6.10
CA ALA A 144 0.74 -9.58 7.12
C ALA A 144 0.00 -8.40 6.50
N LEU A 145 0.49 -7.88 5.36
CA LEU A 145 -0.17 -6.80 4.64
C LEU A 145 -1.52 -7.26 4.08
N ALA A 146 -1.59 -8.46 3.51
CA ALA A 146 -2.83 -9.04 3.00
C ALA A 146 -3.89 -9.17 4.12
N THR A 147 -3.48 -9.56 5.32
CA THR A 147 -4.37 -9.70 6.49
C THR A 147 -4.90 -8.34 6.98
N ASP A 148 -4.03 -7.33 7.06
CA ASP A 148 -4.44 -5.97 7.43
C ASP A 148 -5.46 -5.41 6.42
N GLN A 149 -5.16 -5.52 5.13
CA GLN A 149 -6.03 -5.05 4.07
C GLN A 149 -7.35 -5.82 4.02
N ALA A 150 -7.35 -7.12 4.33
CA ALA A 150 -8.57 -7.93 4.45
C ALA A 150 -9.55 -7.33 5.47
N SER A 151 -9.05 -6.87 6.63
CA SER A 151 -9.88 -6.18 7.64
C SER A 151 -10.48 -4.87 7.12
N ARG A 152 -9.76 -4.13 6.26
CA ARG A 152 -10.28 -2.89 5.64
C ARG A 152 -11.41 -3.18 4.65
N PHE A 153 -11.26 -4.19 3.79
CA PHE A 153 -12.33 -4.64 2.91
C PHE A 153 -13.57 -5.09 3.68
N ALA A 154 -13.39 -5.90 4.72
CA ALA A 154 -14.50 -6.36 5.57
C ALA A 154 -15.25 -5.18 6.20
N SER A 155 -14.51 -4.20 6.72
CA SER A 155 -15.09 -3.01 7.36
C SER A 155 -15.84 -2.12 6.35
N ALA A 156 -15.30 -1.95 5.15
CA ALA A 156 -15.97 -1.19 4.08
C ALA A 156 -17.28 -1.85 3.65
N ILE A 157 -17.29 -3.17 3.50
CA ILE A 157 -18.48 -3.94 3.13
C ILE A 157 -19.53 -3.91 4.26
N ALA A 158 -19.10 -4.09 5.51
CA ALA A 158 -20.02 -4.11 6.64
C ALA A 158 -20.68 -2.74 6.91
N SER A 159 -20.00 -1.66 6.58
CA SER A 159 -20.50 -0.30 6.80
C SER A 159 -21.48 0.18 5.74
N ASP A 160 -21.53 -0.43 4.56
CA ASP A 160 -22.45 -0.06 3.48
C ASP A 160 -23.56 -1.11 3.31
N PRO A 161 -24.84 -0.77 3.59
CA PRO A 161 -25.96 -1.72 3.45
C PRO A 161 -26.15 -2.27 2.03
N LYS A 162 -25.66 -1.59 1.00
CA LYS A 162 -25.76 -2.05 -0.38
C LYS A 162 -24.71 -3.12 -0.70
N LEU A 163 -23.62 -3.17 0.04
CA LEU A 163 -22.54 -4.15 -0.11
C LEU A 163 -22.72 -5.36 0.81
N HIS A 164 -23.26 -5.13 2.00
CA HIS A 164 -23.41 -6.16 3.04
C HIS A 164 -24.24 -7.34 2.54
N GLY A 165 -23.69 -8.54 2.61
CA GLY A 165 -24.32 -9.77 2.14
C GLY A 165 -24.35 -9.95 0.61
N ARG A 166 -23.83 -8.99 -0.18
CA ARG A 166 -23.80 -9.07 -1.65
C ARG A 166 -22.39 -9.29 -2.20
N VAL A 167 -21.38 -8.76 -1.54
CA VAL A 167 -19.99 -8.89 -1.95
C VAL A 167 -19.24 -9.73 -0.92
N THR A 168 -18.50 -10.71 -1.40
CA THR A 168 -17.69 -11.61 -0.59
C THR A 168 -16.21 -11.43 -0.86
N VAL A 169 -15.42 -11.46 0.22
CA VAL A 169 -13.96 -11.36 0.14
C VAL A 169 -13.34 -12.58 0.83
N GLY A 170 -12.38 -13.19 0.15
CA GLY A 170 -11.62 -14.30 0.69
C GLY A 170 -10.13 -13.97 0.79
N LEU A 171 -9.50 -14.37 1.87
CA LEU A 171 -8.06 -14.33 2.05
C LEU A 171 -7.49 -15.74 1.93
N PHE A 172 -6.66 -15.97 0.91
CA PHE A 172 -6.02 -17.25 0.68
C PHE A 172 -4.49 -17.09 0.68
N VAL A 173 -3.88 -17.31 1.83
CA VAL A 173 -2.43 -17.22 2.06
C VAL A 173 -1.84 -18.51 2.58
N GLY A 174 -0.51 -18.63 2.61
CA GLY A 174 0.21 -19.84 2.99
C GLY A 174 -0.05 -20.28 4.43
N ASP A 175 -0.07 -19.32 5.33
CA ASP A 175 -0.28 -19.58 6.76
C ASP A 175 -1.71 -20.07 7.01
N SER A 176 -1.86 -21.00 7.94
CA SER A 176 -3.18 -21.44 8.41
C SER A 176 -3.56 -20.60 9.61
N ASP A 177 -4.69 -19.91 9.53
CA ASP A 177 -5.31 -19.35 10.73
C ASP A 177 -5.61 -20.46 11.72
N GLU A 178 -5.34 -20.24 12.98
CA GLU A 178 -5.69 -21.17 14.06
C GLU A 178 -7.22 -21.36 14.13
N PHE A 179 -7.98 -20.30 13.80
CA PHE A 179 -9.44 -20.29 13.73
C PHE A 179 -9.94 -19.68 12.40
N PRO A 180 -9.97 -20.48 11.31
CA PRO A 180 -10.35 -19.97 10.01
C PRO A 180 -11.85 -19.61 9.96
N SER A 181 -12.16 -18.46 9.38
CA SER A 181 -13.54 -17.99 9.22
C SER A 181 -14.19 -18.51 7.96
N LYS A 182 -15.41 -19.05 8.08
CA LYS A 182 -16.24 -19.52 6.97
C LYS A 182 -17.19 -18.44 6.42
N VAL A 183 -17.35 -17.35 7.15
CA VAL A 183 -18.28 -16.26 6.82
C VAL A 183 -17.60 -14.91 6.98
N MET A 184 -18.13 -13.91 6.31
CA MET A 184 -17.69 -12.54 6.51
C MET A 184 -18.24 -11.95 7.79
N GLY A 185 -17.42 -11.17 8.49
CA GLY A 185 -17.79 -10.36 9.64
C GLY A 185 -17.40 -8.89 9.45
N PRO A 186 -17.68 -8.02 10.43
CA PRO A 186 -17.41 -6.59 10.33
C PRO A 186 -15.93 -6.21 10.13
N LYS A 187 -15.02 -7.08 10.57
CA LYS A 187 -13.55 -6.92 10.41
C LYS A 187 -12.87 -8.19 9.92
N GLN A 188 -13.64 -9.16 9.46
CA GLN A 188 -13.15 -10.48 9.12
C GLN A 188 -13.68 -10.91 7.76
N VAL A 189 -12.81 -11.38 6.88
CA VAL A 189 -13.12 -11.99 5.61
C VAL A 189 -13.14 -13.52 5.73
N ILE A 190 -13.54 -14.22 4.67
CA ILE A 190 -13.51 -15.70 4.63
C ILE A 190 -12.04 -16.13 4.52
N THR A 191 -11.58 -16.98 5.46
CA THR A 191 -10.21 -17.53 5.47
C THR A 191 -10.18 -19.06 5.42
N ASP A 192 -11.34 -19.72 5.60
CA ASP A 192 -11.47 -21.17 5.53
C ASP A 192 -11.26 -21.67 4.09
N LYS A 193 -10.10 -22.29 3.84
CA LYS A 193 -9.71 -22.75 2.50
C LYS A 193 -10.69 -23.72 1.84
N PRO A 194 -11.27 -24.72 2.55
CA PRO A 194 -12.35 -25.55 2.00
C PRO A 194 -13.58 -24.74 1.55
N THR A 195 -14.01 -23.76 2.35
CA THR A 195 -15.14 -22.88 2.01
C THR A 195 -14.82 -22.05 0.76
N LEU A 196 -13.63 -21.44 0.67
CA LEU A 196 -13.20 -20.66 -0.49
C LEU A 196 -13.15 -21.48 -1.78
N ARG A 197 -12.78 -22.77 -1.70
CA ARG A 197 -12.80 -23.68 -2.86
C ARG A 197 -14.21 -24.05 -3.29
N GLN A 198 -15.10 -24.24 -2.34
CA GLN A 198 -16.50 -24.63 -2.61
C GLN A 198 -17.35 -23.42 -3.06
N ASN A 199 -17.12 -22.28 -2.45
CA ASN A 199 -17.82 -21.03 -2.70
C ASN A 199 -16.79 -19.92 -2.98
N PRO A 200 -16.31 -19.81 -4.23
CA PRO A 200 -15.34 -18.79 -4.59
C PRO A 200 -15.81 -17.38 -4.24
N PRO A 201 -14.96 -16.55 -3.62
CA PRO A 201 -15.31 -15.19 -3.25
C PRO A 201 -15.33 -14.28 -4.51
N ASP A 202 -16.00 -13.15 -4.42
CA ASP A 202 -15.96 -12.12 -5.47
C ASP A 202 -14.55 -11.50 -5.59
N ILE A 203 -13.91 -11.24 -4.44
CA ILE A 203 -12.57 -10.67 -4.36
C ILE A 203 -11.65 -11.65 -3.62
N LEU A 204 -10.56 -12.03 -4.27
CA LEU A 204 -9.55 -12.91 -3.70
C LEU A 204 -8.30 -12.11 -3.32
N LEU A 205 -7.97 -12.09 -2.04
CA LEU A 205 -6.72 -11.55 -1.51
C LEU A 205 -5.70 -12.68 -1.34
N THR A 206 -4.49 -12.50 -1.87
CA THR A 206 -3.47 -13.56 -1.83
C THR A 206 -2.06 -12.98 -1.98
N ASN A 207 -1.05 -13.83 -1.97
CA ASN A 207 0.30 -13.49 -2.40
C ASN A 207 0.66 -14.19 -3.72
N TYR A 208 1.73 -13.77 -4.40
CA TYR A 208 2.07 -14.28 -5.73
C TYR A 208 2.40 -15.79 -5.73
N LYS A 209 3.11 -16.30 -4.71
CA LYS A 209 3.43 -17.72 -4.58
C LYS A 209 2.18 -18.57 -4.37
N MET A 210 1.26 -18.06 -3.56
CA MET A 210 0.00 -18.78 -3.32
C MET A 210 -0.87 -18.79 -4.57
N LEU A 211 -0.95 -17.67 -5.31
CA LEU A 211 -1.68 -17.64 -6.57
C LEU A 211 -1.13 -18.67 -7.56
N ASP A 212 0.19 -18.82 -7.65
CA ASP A 212 0.82 -19.83 -8.48
C ASP A 212 0.37 -21.26 -8.09
N TYR A 213 0.35 -21.57 -6.79
CA TYR A 213 -0.20 -22.83 -6.29
C TYR A 213 -1.69 -23.02 -6.63
N LEU A 214 -2.51 -21.98 -6.48
CA LEU A 214 -3.94 -22.02 -6.77
C LEU A 214 -4.24 -22.33 -8.25
N LEU A 215 -3.34 -21.95 -9.15
CA LEU A 215 -3.48 -22.26 -10.57
C LEU A 215 -3.00 -23.69 -10.92
N MET A 216 -2.08 -24.25 -10.15
CA MET A 216 -1.45 -25.54 -10.48
C MET A 216 -2.04 -26.73 -9.72
N ARG A 217 -2.42 -26.55 -8.45
CA ARG A 217 -2.81 -27.70 -7.63
C ARG A 217 -4.22 -28.19 -7.93
N PRO A 218 -4.42 -29.50 -8.18
CA PRO A 218 -5.75 -30.05 -8.46
C PRO A 218 -6.79 -29.78 -7.38
N VAL A 219 -6.36 -29.75 -6.11
CA VAL A 219 -7.24 -29.49 -4.95
C VAL A 219 -7.83 -28.08 -4.96
N ASP A 220 -7.17 -27.13 -5.64
CA ASP A 220 -7.60 -25.72 -5.69
C ASP A 220 -8.39 -25.39 -6.97
N GLN A 221 -8.47 -26.31 -7.95
CA GLN A 221 -9.22 -26.09 -9.19
C GLN A 221 -10.71 -25.73 -8.98
N PRO A 222 -11.41 -26.24 -7.95
CA PRO A 222 -12.79 -25.82 -7.69
C PRO A 222 -12.97 -24.31 -7.45
N LEU A 223 -11.93 -23.58 -7.02
CA LEU A 223 -11.94 -22.12 -6.87
C LEU A 223 -12.27 -21.40 -8.19
N TRP A 224 -11.86 -21.95 -9.32
CA TRP A 224 -11.98 -21.36 -10.65
C TRP A 224 -13.20 -21.82 -11.46
N ARG A 225 -13.99 -22.76 -10.94
CA ARG A 225 -15.07 -23.43 -11.69
C ARG A 225 -16.13 -22.50 -12.28
N TYR A 226 -16.32 -21.34 -11.68
CA TYR A 226 -17.29 -20.34 -12.15
C TYR A 226 -16.64 -19.19 -12.92
N ASN A 227 -15.32 -19.21 -13.11
CA ASN A 227 -14.62 -18.20 -13.88
C ASN A 227 -14.78 -18.49 -15.39
N THR A 228 -15.87 -18.03 -15.96
CA THR A 228 -16.08 -17.98 -17.42
C THR A 228 -15.31 -16.78 -18.01
N PRO A 229 -15.07 -16.75 -19.34
CA PRO A 229 -14.46 -15.60 -20.00
C PRO A 229 -15.14 -14.28 -19.61
N GLY A 230 -14.35 -13.29 -19.19
CA GLY A 230 -14.83 -12.00 -18.73
C GLY A 230 -15.32 -11.93 -17.27
N CYS A 231 -15.33 -13.07 -16.53
CA CYS A 231 -15.65 -13.05 -15.09
C CYS A 231 -14.58 -12.30 -14.28
N LEU A 232 -13.30 -12.65 -14.46
CA LEU A 232 -12.20 -11.92 -13.84
C LEU A 232 -12.01 -10.58 -14.54
N ARG A 233 -12.23 -9.50 -13.79
CA ARG A 233 -12.23 -8.14 -14.30
C ARG A 233 -11.01 -7.34 -13.87
N PHE A 234 -10.48 -7.63 -12.69
CA PHE A 234 -9.39 -6.87 -12.10
C PHE A 234 -8.28 -7.76 -11.57
N LEU A 235 -7.06 -7.38 -11.85
CA LEU A 235 -5.87 -7.87 -11.17
C LEU A 235 -5.13 -6.69 -10.56
N VAL A 236 -5.00 -6.68 -9.25
CA VAL A 236 -4.24 -5.66 -8.52
C VAL A 236 -2.95 -6.29 -8.00
N VAL A 237 -1.83 -5.63 -8.21
CA VAL A 237 -0.55 -5.96 -7.58
C VAL A 237 -0.14 -4.79 -6.70
N ASP A 238 -0.22 -5.00 -5.39
CA ASP A 238 0.17 -3.98 -4.42
C ASP A 238 1.69 -3.95 -4.24
N GLU A 239 2.23 -2.74 -4.04
CA GLU A 239 3.68 -2.48 -3.94
C GLU A 239 4.49 -3.12 -5.09
N LEU A 240 4.06 -2.87 -6.33
CA LEU A 240 4.64 -3.46 -7.56
C LEU A 240 6.16 -3.34 -7.63
N HIS A 241 6.73 -2.27 -7.08
CA HIS A 241 8.17 -2.02 -7.05
C HIS A 241 8.96 -3.04 -6.18
N THR A 242 8.28 -3.82 -5.35
CA THR A 242 8.94 -4.89 -4.55
C THR A 242 9.23 -6.14 -5.37
N PHE A 243 8.62 -6.27 -6.54
CA PHE A 243 8.83 -7.39 -7.44
C PHE A 243 9.88 -7.01 -8.49
N ASP A 244 11.15 -6.96 -8.11
CA ASP A 244 12.27 -6.66 -8.99
C ASP A 244 13.02 -7.90 -9.49
N GLY A 245 13.84 -7.74 -10.51
CA GLY A 245 14.71 -8.80 -11.04
C GLY A 245 13.99 -10.11 -11.33
N ALA A 246 14.43 -11.21 -10.72
CA ALA A 246 13.86 -12.54 -10.93
C ALA A 246 12.40 -12.63 -10.48
N GLN A 247 12.04 -11.96 -9.38
CA GLN A 247 10.67 -11.98 -8.88
C GLN A 247 9.69 -11.27 -9.84
N GLY A 248 10.14 -10.20 -10.51
CA GLY A 248 9.35 -9.55 -11.55
C GLY A 248 9.10 -10.49 -12.74
N SER A 249 10.12 -11.21 -13.19
CA SER A 249 9.97 -12.20 -14.26
C SER A 249 9.01 -13.32 -13.88
N ASP A 250 9.08 -13.82 -12.66
CA ASP A 250 8.16 -14.85 -12.14
C ASP A 250 6.73 -14.32 -12.08
N LEU A 251 6.53 -13.09 -11.61
CA LEU A 251 5.22 -12.44 -11.58
C LEU A 251 4.64 -12.26 -12.99
N ALA A 252 5.45 -11.84 -13.96
CA ALA A 252 5.02 -11.70 -15.34
C ALA A 252 4.55 -13.05 -15.93
N CYS A 253 5.28 -14.13 -15.68
CA CYS A 253 4.89 -15.49 -16.09
C CYS A 253 3.60 -15.93 -15.39
N LEU A 254 3.44 -15.62 -14.11
CA LEU A 254 2.24 -15.92 -13.35
C LEU A 254 1.02 -15.17 -13.90
N VAL A 255 1.15 -13.88 -14.23
CA VAL A 255 0.07 -13.09 -14.83
C VAL A 255 -0.38 -13.68 -16.17
N ARG A 256 0.55 -14.07 -17.04
CA ARG A 256 0.23 -14.73 -18.32
C ARG A 256 -0.51 -16.05 -18.10
N ARG A 257 -0.04 -16.86 -17.15
CA ARG A 257 -0.69 -18.13 -16.79
C ARG A 257 -2.10 -17.89 -16.25
N LEU A 258 -2.29 -16.92 -15.37
CA LEU A 258 -3.61 -16.54 -14.85
C LEU A 258 -4.55 -16.14 -15.99
N LYS A 259 -4.14 -15.22 -16.85
CA LYS A 259 -4.93 -14.76 -18.01
C LYS A 259 -5.38 -15.91 -18.90
N HIS A 260 -4.49 -16.84 -19.18
CA HIS A 260 -4.79 -18.04 -19.96
C HIS A 260 -5.74 -18.98 -19.22
N HIS A 261 -5.50 -19.23 -17.92
CA HIS A 261 -6.25 -20.19 -17.09
C HIS A 261 -7.72 -19.80 -16.96
N VAL A 262 -8.01 -18.51 -16.76
CA VAL A 262 -9.39 -18.01 -16.59
C VAL A 262 -9.97 -17.39 -17.87
N ALA A 263 -9.30 -17.54 -18.99
CA ALA A 263 -9.72 -17.04 -20.31
C ALA A 263 -10.13 -15.56 -20.25
N VAL A 264 -9.19 -14.70 -19.82
CA VAL A 264 -9.45 -13.26 -19.66
C VAL A 264 -9.82 -12.62 -20.98
N ASP A 265 -10.90 -11.81 -20.97
CA ASP A 265 -11.21 -10.88 -22.06
C ASP A 265 -10.34 -9.62 -21.91
N ASN A 266 -9.30 -9.50 -22.71
CA ASN A 266 -8.35 -8.37 -22.65
C ASN A 266 -9.02 -7.00 -22.88
N GLY A 267 -10.14 -6.93 -23.57
CA GLY A 267 -10.90 -5.69 -23.78
C GLY A 267 -11.63 -5.20 -22.52
N GLN A 268 -11.80 -6.07 -21.56
CA GLN A 268 -12.55 -5.81 -20.34
C GLN A 268 -11.78 -6.02 -19.04
N PHE A 269 -10.55 -6.46 -19.09
CA PHE A 269 -9.70 -6.75 -17.95
C PHE A 269 -8.73 -5.60 -17.67
N ALA A 270 -8.70 -5.13 -16.45
CA ALA A 270 -7.79 -4.07 -16.04
C ALA A 270 -6.78 -4.56 -14.99
N CYS A 271 -5.51 -4.31 -15.28
CA CYS A 271 -4.45 -4.48 -14.30
C CYS A 271 -4.19 -3.17 -13.55
N VAL A 272 -4.01 -3.28 -12.25
CA VAL A 272 -3.70 -2.15 -11.36
C VAL A 272 -2.41 -2.46 -10.63
N GLY A 273 -1.43 -1.57 -10.75
CA GLY A 273 -0.23 -1.59 -9.91
C GLY A 273 -0.29 -0.48 -8.88
N THR A 274 0.19 -0.73 -7.66
CA THR A 274 0.48 0.36 -6.73
C THR A 274 1.98 0.44 -6.48
N SER A 275 2.47 1.64 -6.21
CA SER A 275 3.87 1.86 -5.88
C SER A 275 4.00 2.98 -4.85
N ALA A 276 5.05 2.96 -4.04
CA ALA A 276 5.51 4.16 -3.37
C ALA A 276 5.90 5.22 -4.42
N THR A 277 6.14 6.45 -4.00
CA THR A 277 6.45 7.57 -4.90
C THR A 277 7.45 7.19 -6.01
N VAL A 278 7.07 7.50 -7.23
CA VAL A 278 7.93 7.37 -8.41
C VAL A 278 8.78 8.62 -8.49
N GLY A 279 10.11 8.47 -8.47
CA GLY A 279 11.05 9.52 -8.80
C GLY A 279 10.97 9.92 -10.28
N ASP A 280 12.08 10.43 -10.84
CA ASP A 280 12.15 10.92 -12.23
C ASP A 280 12.07 9.80 -13.30
N GLU A 281 11.98 8.52 -12.91
CA GLU A 281 12.04 7.36 -13.80
C GLU A 281 10.65 6.81 -14.19
N LEU A 282 9.70 7.70 -14.45
CA LEU A 282 8.33 7.31 -14.79
C LEU A 282 8.25 6.36 -16.00
N GLY A 283 9.04 6.62 -17.04
CA GLY A 283 9.05 5.80 -18.25
C GLY A 283 9.43 4.34 -17.96
N GLN A 284 10.45 4.13 -17.13
CA GLN A 284 10.88 2.78 -16.74
C GLN A 284 9.78 2.03 -15.97
N LEU A 285 9.05 2.72 -15.09
CA LEU A 285 7.95 2.11 -14.35
C LEU A 285 6.77 1.74 -15.25
N LEU A 286 6.44 2.56 -16.25
CA LEU A 286 5.40 2.27 -17.23
C LEU A 286 5.78 1.08 -18.12
N ASP A 287 7.03 1.04 -18.59
CA ASP A 287 7.56 -0.08 -19.35
C ASP A 287 7.56 -1.37 -18.51
N TYR A 288 7.99 -1.27 -17.27
CA TYR A 288 7.98 -2.39 -16.34
C TYR A 288 6.56 -2.92 -16.09
N ALA A 289 5.61 -2.04 -15.78
CA ALA A 289 4.21 -2.42 -15.59
C ALA A 289 3.62 -3.05 -16.87
N SER A 290 3.93 -2.47 -18.04
CA SER A 290 3.47 -3.01 -19.33
C SER A 290 4.00 -4.42 -19.58
N GLN A 291 5.26 -4.70 -19.22
CA GLN A 291 5.85 -6.03 -19.35
C GLN A 291 5.27 -7.04 -18.35
N ILE A 292 5.10 -6.64 -17.07
CA ILE A 292 4.53 -7.52 -16.04
C ILE A 292 3.09 -7.88 -16.37
N PHE A 293 2.28 -6.89 -16.71
CA PHE A 293 0.84 -7.07 -16.89
C PHE A 293 0.46 -7.45 -18.33
N GLU A 294 1.40 -7.41 -19.27
CA GLU A 294 1.12 -7.65 -20.70
C GLU A 294 -0.09 -6.81 -21.17
N GLN A 295 -0.08 -5.55 -20.77
CA GLN A 295 -1.07 -4.53 -21.14
C GLN A 295 -0.35 -3.18 -21.31
N PRO A 296 -0.78 -2.33 -22.27
CA PRO A 296 -0.18 -1.02 -22.43
C PRO A 296 -0.55 -0.10 -21.26
N PHE A 297 0.47 0.54 -20.68
CA PHE A 297 0.31 1.63 -19.72
C PHE A 297 0.84 2.91 -20.36
N ASP A 298 -0.04 3.86 -20.60
CA ASP A 298 0.30 5.19 -21.12
C ASP A 298 0.56 6.19 -19.98
N ASP A 299 0.98 7.39 -20.31
CA ASP A 299 1.24 8.45 -19.33
C ASP A 299 0.00 8.79 -18.48
N ASN A 300 -1.18 8.63 -19.03
CA ASN A 300 -2.45 8.84 -18.32
C ASN A 300 -2.78 7.71 -17.34
N ALA A 301 -2.10 6.55 -17.46
CA ALA A 301 -2.30 5.43 -16.54
C ALA A 301 -1.76 5.74 -15.14
N VAL A 302 -0.88 6.71 -14.99
CA VAL A 302 -0.24 7.03 -13.71
C VAL A 302 -1.05 8.03 -12.91
N ILE A 303 -1.52 7.57 -11.79
CA ILE A 303 -2.19 8.41 -10.78
C ILE A 303 -1.15 8.81 -9.73
N ARG A 304 -0.79 10.09 -9.73
CA ARG A 304 0.11 10.69 -8.73
C ARG A 304 -0.70 11.46 -7.69
N GLU A 305 -0.13 11.59 -6.50
CA GLU A 305 -0.73 12.44 -5.47
C GLU A 305 -0.80 13.90 -5.93
N ASP A 306 -1.85 14.56 -5.55
CA ASP A 306 -2.09 15.97 -5.80
C ASP A 306 -2.27 16.68 -4.45
N ARG A 307 -1.36 17.61 -4.16
CA ARG A 307 -1.37 18.36 -2.90
C ARG A 307 -1.65 19.83 -3.18
N LEU A 308 -2.19 20.51 -2.19
CA LEU A 308 -2.30 21.97 -2.23
C LEU A 308 -0.92 22.60 -2.35
N SER A 309 -0.79 23.64 -3.13
CA SER A 309 0.38 24.52 -3.08
C SER A 309 0.39 25.34 -1.79
N ALA A 310 1.54 25.87 -1.39
CA ALA A 310 1.64 26.72 -0.22
C ALA A 310 0.74 27.97 -0.33
N VAL A 311 0.62 28.54 -1.55
CA VAL A 311 -0.24 29.68 -1.80
C VAL A 311 -1.71 29.35 -1.57
N GLU A 312 -2.19 28.22 -2.12
CA GLU A 312 -3.58 27.78 -1.93
C GLU A 312 -3.88 27.44 -0.48
N PHE A 313 -2.96 26.79 0.22
CA PHE A 313 -3.14 26.44 1.63
C PHE A 313 -3.19 27.67 2.55
N LEU A 314 -2.43 28.72 2.23
CA LEU A 314 -2.34 29.93 3.03
C LEU A 314 -3.41 30.98 2.67
N GLN A 315 -4.10 30.86 1.53
CA GLN A 315 -5.13 31.83 1.09
C GLN A 315 -6.22 32.05 2.13
N ASP A 316 -6.65 30.97 2.81
CA ASP A 316 -7.72 31.02 3.82
C ASP A 316 -7.16 30.99 5.26
N SER A 317 -5.84 31.10 5.42
CA SER A 317 -5.24 31.04 6.75
C SER A 317 -5.38 32.35 7.49
N PRO A 318 -5.96 32.37 8.70
CA PRO A 318 -6.02 33.58 9.56
C PRO A 318 -4.67 33.93 10.18
N VAL A 319 -3.60 33.16 9.90
CA VAL A 319 -2.29 33.35 10.51
C VAL A 319 -1.59 34.56 9.88
N ARG A 320 -1.51 35.63 10.64
CA ARG A 320 -0.67 36.78 10.31
C ARG A 320 0.69 36.60 10.96
N PHE A 321 1.72 36.39 10.16
CA PHE A 321 3.09 36.43 10.67
C PHE A 321 3.47 37.87 10.96
N SER A 322 3.72 38.21 12.20
CA SER A 322 4.27 39.51 12.60
C SER A 322 5.80 39.56 12.56
N TYR A 323 6.42 38.42 12.33
CA TYR A 323 7.87 38.30 12.32
C TYR A 323 8.30 37.18 11.37
N PHE A 324 9.20 37.51 10.43
CA PHE A 324 9.92 36.52 9.65
C PHE A 324 11.34 36.45 10.25
N PRO A 325 11.74 35.30 10.81
CA PRO A 325 13.12 35.14 11.21
C PRO A 325 14.01 35.25 9.96
N GLU A 326 15.15 35.94 10.09
CA GLU A 326 16.14 35.93 9.00
C GLU A 326 16.53 34.48 8.69
N PRO A 327 16.72 34.14 7.41
CA PRO A 327 17.18 32.81 7.05
C PRO A 327 18.48 32.49 7.78
N ASP A 328 18.49 31.44 8.60
CA ASP A 328 19.72 30.99 9.22
C ASP A 328 20.60 30.41 8.10
N SER A 329 21.74 31.03 7.87
CA SER A 329 22.72 30.62 6.85
C SER A 329 23.23 29.18 7.02
N ARG A 330 22.85 28.49 8.07
CA ARG A 330 23.12 27.07 8.32
C ARG A 330 22.13 26.11 7.62
N LEU A 331 21.05 26.63 7.06
CA LEU A 331 20.08 25.81 6.31
C LEU A 331 20.41 25.66 4.82
N GLU A 332 21.47 26.32 4.33
CA GLU A 332 21.94 26.27 2.95
C GLU A 332 23.09 25.26 2.69
N ARG A 333 23.28 24.24 3.58
CA ARG A 333 24.31 23.22 3.36
C ARG A 333 23.74 21.82 3.30
#